data_426011059de23df74b07d7b146a79925
#
_entry.id   426011059de23df74b07d7b146a79925
#
_cell.length_a   1.000
_cell.length_b   1.000
_cell.length_c   1.000
_cell.angle_alpha   90.00
_cell.angle_beta   90.00
_cell.angle_gamma   90.00
#
_symmetry.space_group_name_H-M   'P 1'
#
loop_
_entity.id
_entity.type
_entity.pdbx_description
1 polymer ?
#
loop_
_entity_poly.entity_id
_entity_poly.type
_entity_poly.pdbx_seq_one_letter_code
_entity_poly.pdbx_strand_id
1 'polypeptide(L)'
;MQTLTYRFPADRTVRQRTHIGVVASGDLEVLLDEAPDADVADVRVRTSVDGFDTVWHATLERFFTHTPLAGRWELNDFRATPAVVTLRLRQAAEAATADQAGAQ
;
A
#
# COMPACT_ATOMS: atom_id res chain seq x y z
N MET A 1 -13.82 -8.73 -10.85
CA MET A 1 -13.19 -7.85 -9.86
C MET A 1 -13.28 -8.47 -8.47
N GLN A 2 -12.21 -8.43 -7.71
CA GLN A 2 -12.13 -9.03 -6.40
C GLN A 2 -11.63 -7.99 -5.39
N THR A 3 -12.15 -8.04 -4.17
CA THR A 3 -11.69 -7.18 -3.07
C THR A 3 -11.11 -8.07 -1.97
N LEU A 4 -9.87 -7.78 -1.60
CA LEU A 4 -9.17 -8.51 -0.56
C LEU A 4 -8.80 -7.54 0.56
N THR A 5 -8.87 -8.00 1.81
CA THR A 5 -8.53 -7.16 2.94
C THR A 5 -7.51 -7.87 3.82
N TYR A 6 -6.55 -7.09 4.32
CA TYR A 6 -5.49 -7.59 5.19
C TYR A 6 -5.19 -6.59 6.29
N ARG A 7 -4.63 -7.07 7.38
CA ARG A 7 -4.16 -6.23 8.47
C ARG A 7 -2.78 -6.70 8.89
N PHE A 8 -1.87 -5.75 9.05
CA PHE A 8 -0.50 -6.06 9.47
C PHE A 8 -0.10 -5.18 10.65
N PRO A 9 0.71 -5.71 11.59
CA PRO A 9 1.21 -4.90 12.69
C PRO A 9 2.06 -3.74 12.16
N ALA A 10 1.99 -2.61 12.83
CA ALA A 10 2.75 -1.44 12.44
C ALA A 10 3.26 -0.71 13.68
N ASP A 11 4.37 0.02 13.53
CA ASP A 11 4.97 0.78 14.62
C ASP A 11 5.33 2.21 14.22
N ARG A 12 5.01 2.60 12.97
CA ARG A 12 5.24 3.95 12.48
C ARG A 12 3.94 4.50 11.91
N THR A 13 3.80 5.81 11.91
CA THR A 13 2.58 6.47 11.45
C THR A 13 2.81 7.28 10.18
N VAL A 14 1.73 7.43 9.41
CA VAL A 14 1.71 8.27 8.21
C VAL A 14 1.78 9.74 8.64
N ARG A 15 2.59 10.51 7.95
CA ARG A 15 2.71 11.95 8.19
C ARG A 15 1.82 12.78 7.27
N GLN A 16 1.51 12.24 6.11
CA GLN A 16 0.68 12.95 5.14
C GLN A 16 -0.02 11.95 4.22
N ARG A 17 -1.20 12.37 3.75
CA ARG A 17 -1.95 11.60 2.76
C ARG A 17 -1.14 11.52 1.47
N THR A 18 -1.18 10.37 0.83
CA THR A 18 -0.36 10.11 -0.35
C THR A 18 -1.16 9.36 -1.41
N HIS A 19 -0.92 9.72 -2.67
CA HIS A 19 -1.49 9.05 -3.83
C HIS A 19 -0.36 8.78 -4.82
N ILE A 20 -0.12 7.51 -5.10
CA ILE A 20 0.94 7.07 -6.02
C ILE A 20 0.33 6.18 -7.09
N GLY A 21 0.85 6.29 -8.31
CA GLY A 21 0.42 5.45 -9.41
C GLY A 21 -0.88 5.90 -10.03
N VAL A 22 -1.33 5.16 -11.03
CA VAL A 22 -2.55 5.48 -11.77
C VAL A 22 -3.37 4.22 -12.01
N VAL A 23 -4.66 4.42 -12.29
CA VAL A 23 -5.58 3.36 -12.68
C VAL A 23 -5.38 3.12 -14.17
N ALA A 24 -4.38 2.30 -14.51
CA ALA A 24 -4.03 1.99 -15.90
C ALA A 24 -3.50 0.57 -16.00
N SER A 25 -3.60 -0.01 -17.20
CA SER A 25 -3.17 -1.39 -17.43
C SER A 25 -1.70 -1.58 -17.04
N GLY A 26 -1.44 -2.61 -16.25
CA GLY A 26 -0.10 -2.94 -15.79
C GLY A 26 0.37 -2.15 -14.59
N ASP A 27 -0.46 -1.27 -14.05
CA ASP A 27 -0.05 -0.42 -12.93
C ASP A 27 -0.88 -0.68 -11.67
N LEU A 28 -0.44 -0.09 -10.57
CA LEU A 28 -1.09 -0.13 -9.28
C LEU A 28 -1.24 1.31 -8.78
N GLU A 29 -2.47 1.65 -8.40
CA GLU A 29 -2.73 2.91 -7.71
C GLU A 29 -2.74 2.64 -6.20
N VAL A 30 -2.02 3.45 -5.44
CA VAL A 30 -1.97 3.36 -3.98
C VAL A 30 -2.46 4.67 -3.39
N LEU A 31 -3.49 4.56 -2.56
CA LEU A 31 -4.00 5.66 -1.75
C LEU A 31 -3.69 5.33 -0.29
N LEU A 32 -2.92 6.18 0.36
CA LEU A 32 -2.51 5.96 1.74
C LEU A 32 -2.92 7.16 2.59
N ASP A 33 -3.66 6.87 3.67
CA ASP A 33 -4.15 7.89 4.57
C ASP A 33 -3.96 7.44 6.02
N GLU A 34 -4.12 8.37 6.94
CA GLU A 34 -4.10 8.04 8.36
C GLU A 34 -5.27 7.12 8.70
N ALA A 35 -5.05 6.26 9.68
CA ALA A 35 -6.09 5.40 10.22
C ALA A 35 -6.21 5.68 11.71
N PRO A 36 -7.40 5.39 12.31
CA PRO A 36 -7.60 5.59 13.75
C PRO A 36 -6.64 4.79 14.61
N ASP A 37 -6.24 3.61 14.14
CA ASP A 37 -5.37 2.71 14.87
C ASP A 37 -3.93 2.88 14.39
N ALA A 38 -3.06 3.42 15.26
CA ALA A 38 -1.67 3.68 14.91
C ALA A 38 -0.80 2.42 14.94
N ASP A 39 -1.34 1.29 15.39
CA ASP A 39 -0.58 0.05 15.52
C ASP A 39 -0.83 -0.92 14.35
N VAL A 40 -1.64 -0.52 13.38
CA VAL A 40 -2.09 -1.43 12.33
C VAL A 40 -2.04 -0.76 10.96
N ALA A 41 -1.58 -1.52 9.97
CA ALA A 41 -1.76 -1.18 8.57
C ALA A 41 -2.99 -1.93 8.08
N ASP A 42 -4.05 -1.19 7.73
CA ASP A 42 -5.26 -1.75 7.14
C ASP A 42 -5.14 -1.65 5.63
N VAL A 43 -5.15 -2.79 4.96
CA VAL A 43 -4.92 -2.86 3.52
C VAL A 43 -6.14 -3.41 2.82
N ARG A 44 -6.63 -2.68 1.83
CA ARG A 44 -7.70 -3.15 0.96
C ARG A 44 -7.18 -3.17 -0.47
N VAL A 45 -7.26 -4.33 -1.10
CA VAL A 45 -6.86 -4.51 -2.49
C VAL A 45 -8.10 -4.71 -3.34
N ARG A 46 -8.25 -3.89 -4.36
CA ARG A 46 -9.23 -4.11 -5.41
C ARG A 46 -8.47 -4.49 -6.66
N THR A 47 -8.72 -5.68 -7.17
CA THR A 47 -7.98 -6.18 -8.33
C THR A 47 -8.94 -6.61 -9.43
N SER A 48 -8.55 -6.38 -10.67
CA SER A 48 -9.30 -6.84 -11.83
C SER A 48 -9.07 -8.32 -12.12
N VAL A 49 -8.12 -8.95 -11.42
CA VAL A 49 -7.74 -10.35 -11.65
C VAL A 49 -8.06 -11.17 -10.41
N ASP A 50 -8.86 -12.22 -10.57
CA ASP A 50 -9.23 -13.11 -9.48
C ASP A 50 -8.18 -14.20 -9.27
N GLY A 51 -8.18 -14.78 -8.07
CA GLY A 51 -7.40 -15.99 -7.82
C GLY A 51 -5.98 -15.77 -7.32
N PHE A 52 -5.57 -14.53 -7.02
CA PHE A 52 -4.22 -14.24 -6.57
C PHE A 52 -4.11 -13.85 -5.09
N ASP A 53 -5.08 -14.30 -4.27
CA ASP A 53 -5.09 -13.99 -2.85
C ASP A 53 -3.77 -14.39 -2.17
N THR A 54 -3.31 -15.61 -2.41
CA THR A 54 -2.07 -16.10 -1.80
C THR A 54 -0.86 -15.25 -2.21
N VAL A 55 -0.80 -14.86 -3.48
CA VAL A 55 0.29 -14.00 -3.98
C VAL A 55 0.22 -12.63 -3.35
N TRP A 56 -0.98 -12.05 -3.25
CA TRP A 56 -1.17 -10.75 -2.61
C TRP A 56 -0.74 -10.79 -1.14
N HIS A 57 -1.20 -11.81 -0.41
CA HIS A 57 -0.85 -11.93 1.00
C HIS A 57 0.67 -12.02 1.19
N ALA A 58 1.33 -12.87 0.41
CA ALA A 58 2.79 -13.03 0.53
C ALA A 58 3.55 -11.74 0.19
N THR A 59 3.13 -11.04 -0.85
CA THR A 59 3.77 -9.80 -1.28
C THR A 59 3.61 -8.71 -0.23
N LEU A 60 2.39 -8.55 0.29
CA LEU A 60 2.10 -7.54 1.30
C LEU A 60 2.78 -7.86 2.63
N GLU A 61 2.77 -9.13 3.04
CA GLU A 61 3.41 -9.54 4.29
C GLU A 61 4.91 -9.22 4.25
N ARG A 62 5.57 -9.51 3.14
CA ARG A 62 6.98 -9.20 2.97
C ARG A 62 7.21 -7.69 3.05
N PHE A 63 6.38 -6.91 2.38
CA PHE A 63 6.53 -5.46 2.38
C PHE A 63 6.35 -4.89 3.80
N PHE A 64 5.28 -5.28 4.50
CA PHE A 64 4.99 -4.72 5.81
C PHE A 64 5.90 -5.25 6.92
N THR A 65 6.55 -6.38 6.72
CA THR A 65 7.59 -6.85 7.63
C THR A 65 8.77 -5.90 7.65
N HIS A 66 9.14 -5.34 6.49
CA HIS A 66 10.25 -4.40 6.37
C HIS A 66 9.83 -2.95 6.52
N THR A 67 8.55 -2.64 6.30
CA THR A 67 8.03 -1.29 6.33
C THR A 67 6.74 -1.28 7.15
N PRO A 68 6.83 -1.38 8.49
CA PRO A 68 5.64 -1.47 9.35
C PRO A 68 4.97 -0.11 9.56
N LEU A 69 4.41 0.44 8.50
CA LEU A 69 3.80 1.77 8.47
C LEU A 69 2.29 1.65 8.58
N ALA A 70 1.74 2.14 9.71
CA ALA A 70 0.31 2.15 9.97
C ALA A 70 -0.40 3.07 9.00
N GLY A 71 -1.68 2.80 8.79
CA GLY A 71 -2.51 3.64 7.94
C GLY A 71 -3.57 2.83 7.23
N ARG A 72 -4.37 3.54 6.46
CA ARG A 72 -5.36 2.93 5.59
C ARG A 72 -4.79 2.93 4.18
N TRP A 73 -4.48 1.73 3.70
CA TRP A 73 -3.89 1.52 2.40
C TRP A 73 -4.96 1.00 1.45
N GLU A 74 -5.27 1.76 0.41
CA GLU A 74 -6.17 1.30 -0.64
C GLU A 74 -5.37 1.10 -1.91
N LEU A 75 -5.42 -0.13 -2.43
CA LEU A 75 -4.67 -0.53 -3.61
C LEU A 75 -5.66 -0.88 -4.71
N ASN A 76 -5.54 -0.20 -5.84
CA ASN A 76 -6.35 -0.50 -7.02
C ASN A 76 -5.44 -1.08 -8.09
N ASP A 77 -5.59 -2.37 -8.33
CA ASP A 77 -4.69 -3.14 -9.18
C ASP A 77 -5.29 -3.40 -10.55
N PHE A 78 -4.51 -3.09 -11.58
CA PHE A 78 -4.85 -3.34 -12.97
C PHE A 78 -3.76 -4.16 -13.63
N ARG A 79 -3.56 -5.38 -13.14
CA ARG A 79 -2.60 -6.36 -13.64
C ARG A 79 -1.14 -5.95 -13.43
N ALA A 80 -0.86 -5.28 -12.34
CA ALA A 80 0.52 -4.97 -11.96
C ALA A 80 1.28 -6.26 -11.65
N THR A 81 2.55 -6.30 -12.02
CA THR A 81 3.42 -7.40 -11.60
C THR A 81 3.78 -7.23 -10.12
N PRO A 82 4.23 -8.30 -9.43
CA PRO A 82 4.69 -8.15 -8.04
C PRO A 82 5.80 -7.09 -7.89
N ALA A 83 6.66 -6.94 -8.89
CA ALA A 83 7.70 -5.92 -8.84
C ALA A 83 7.11 -4.51 -8.88
N VAL A 84 6.09 -4.28 -9.70
CA VAL A 84 5.41 -2.99 -9.76
C VAL A 84 4.65 -2.73 -8.47
N VAL A 85 4.00 -3.74 -7.91
CA VAL A 85 3.31 -3.61 -6.63
C VAL A 85 4.29 -3.15 -5.55
N THR A 86 5.41 -3.82 -5.41
CA THR A 86 6.42 -3.47 -4.40
C THR A 86 6.96 -2.06 -4.63
N LEU A 87 7.22 -1.70 -5.87
CA LEU A 87 7.71 -0.36 -6.22
C LEU A 87 6.71 0.72 -5.78
N ARG A 88 5.44 0.54 -6.11
CA ARG A 88 4.41 1.55 -5.77
C ARG A 88 4.19 1.66 -4.26
N LEU A 89 4.19 0.52 -3.56
CA LEU A 89 4.07 0.53 -2.10
C LEU A 89 5.24 1.28 -1.46
N ARG A 90 6.45 1.05 -1.96
CA ARG A 90 7.64 1.73 -1.46
C ARG A 90 7.57 3.23 -1.71
N GLN A 91 7.16 3.63 -2.91
CA GLN A 91 6.99 5.05 -3.25
C GLN A 91 5.96 5.72 -2.33
N ALA A 92 4.86 5.02 -2.06
CA ALA A 92 3.82 5.55 -1.17
C ALA A 92 4.35 5.72 0.26
N ALA A 93 5.07 4.73 0.77
CA ALA A 93 5.64 4.80 2.12
C ALA A 93 6.63 5.97 2.23
N GLU A 94 7.49 6.14 1.23
CA GLU A 94 8.46 7.23 1.23
C GLU A 94 7.76 8.59 1.21
N ALA A 95 6.77 8.76 0.34
CA ALA A 95 6.05 10.02 0.23
C ALA A 95 5.24 10.33 1.50
N ALA A 96 4.62 9.31 2.10
CA ALA A 96 3.78 9.49 3.27
C ALA A 96 4.58 9.79 4.53
N THR A 97 5.86 9.46 4.56
CA THR A 97 6.73 9.71 5.71
C THR A 97 7.74 10.82 5.45
N ALA A 98 7.69 11.45 4.29
CA ALA A 98 8.62 12.52 3.96
C ALA A 98 8.47 13.68 4.94
N ASP A 99 9.61 14.24 5.34
CA ASP A 99 9.62 15.41 6.20
C ASP A 99 9.33 16.65 5.35
N GLN A 100 8.25 17.33 5.68
CA GLN A 100 7.85 18.52 4.94
C GLN A 100 8.88 19.65 5.04
N ALA A 101 9.54 19.74 6.16
CA ALA A 101 10.59 20.74 6.33
C ALA A 101 11.77 20.46 5.42
N GLY A 102 12.02 19.20 5.13
CA GLY A 102 13.09 18.80 4.22
C GLY A 102 12.77 19.05 2.76
N ALA A 103 11.52 19.36 2.44
CA ALA A 103 11.09 19.59 1.08
C ALA A 103 11.51 20.95 0.52
N GLN A 104 12.17 21.72 1.29
CA GLN A 104 12.60 23.06 0.91
C GLN A 104 13.70 23.06 -0.11
#